data_ee2f7dbb25e882edc6ac8904b129cea1
#
_entry.id   ee2f7dbb25e882edc6ac8904b129cea1
#
_cell.length_a   1.000
_cell.length_b   1.000
_cell.length_c   1.000
_cell.angle_alpha   90.00
_cell.angle_beta   90.00
_cell.angle_gamma   90.00
#
_symmetry.space_group_name_H-M   'P 1'
#
loop_
_entity.id
_entity.type
_entity.pdbx_description
1 polymer ?
#
loop_
_entity_poly.entity_id
_entity_poly.type
_entity_poly.pdbx_seq_one_letter_code
_entity_poly.pdbx_strand_id
1 'polypeptide(L)'
;MKTYYCSKCKRIIDTEKCLACGSWQTRIPQEDDLCLLTERDYVQSTMLADILNQKGIPFMTQSRAIKGCGLTMGPRAFYVSYDRLAEAQAAEDGLFTEDGEPVPAAEEPAADAPEDPDLYGLENKSYEELKAIRKRLTDTLREIREREDAIRDTIDEIDYLMELAEE
;
A
#
# COMPACT_ATOMS: atom_id res chain seq x y z
N MET A 1 13.91 9.48 -28.22
CA MET A 1 14.25 10.43 -27.12
C MET A 1 15.32 9.80 -26.25
N LYS A 2 16.29 10.58 -25.75
CA LYS A 2 17.29 10.03 -24.82
C LYS A 2 16.73 10.16 -23.41
N THR A 3 16.73 9.05 -22.66
CA THR A 3 16.24 8.99 -21.28
C THR A 3 17.43 8.98 -20.34
N TYR A 4 17.35 9.77 -19.27
CA TYR A 4 18.40 9.91 -18.26
C TYR A 4 17.85 9.57 -16.87
N TYR A 5 18.70 9.04 -16.02
CA TYR A 5 18.44 8.80 -14.61
C TYR A 5 19.18 9.82 -13.75
N CYS A 6 18.47 10.51 -12.88
CA CYS A 6 19.08 11.43 -11.94
C CYS A 6 19.46 10.68 -10.64
N SER A 7 20.76 10.49 -10.39
CA SER A 7 21.22 9.75 -9.20
C SER A 7 20.89 10.44 -7.87
N LYS A 8 20.62 11.76 -7.88
CA LYS A 8 20.32 12.54 -6.67
C LYS A 8 18.86 12.38 -6.20
N CYS A 9 17.89 12.49 -7.12
CA CYS A 9 16.46 12.39 -6.78
C CYS A 9 15.78 11.14 -7.32
N LYS A 10 16.55 10.26 -7.97
CA LYS A 10 16.10 8.95 -8.50
C LYS A 10 14.96 9.04 -9.52
N ARG A 11 14.84 10.15 -10.22
CA ARG A 11 13.83 10.36 -11.26
C ARG A 11 14.37 10.05 -12.64
N ILE A 12 13.50 9.53 -13.48
CA ILE A 12 13.72 9.41 -14.92
C ILE A 12 13.36 10.73 -15.57
N ILE A 13 14.23 11.24 -16.43
CA ILE A 13 14.10 12.55 -17.09
C ILE A 13 14.56 12.44 -18.56
N ASP A 14 14.15 13.39 -19.37
CA ASP A 14 14.48 13.50 -20.82
C ASP A 14 15.58 14.50 -21.12
N THR A 15 16.12 15.17 -20.11
CA THR A 15 17.15 16.20 -20.21
C THR A 15 18.39 15.85 -19.37
N GLU A 16 19.57 16.34 -19.80
CA GLU A 16 20.83 16.12 -19.08
C GLU A 16 20.88 16.80 -17.70
N LYS A 17 20.08 17.85 -17.49
CA LYS A 17 19.94 18.54 -16.21
C LYS A 17 18.60 18.18 -15.59
N CYS A 18 18.62 17.67 -14.38
CA CYS A 18 17.39 17.36 -13.65
C CYS A 18 16.64 18.63 -13.24
N LEU A 19 15.47 18.88 -13.83
CA LEU A 19 14.65 20.05 -13.51
C LEU A 19 14.03 19.97 -12.11
N ALA A 20 13.83 18.77 -11.58
CA ALA A 20 13.24 18.59 -10.25
C ALA A 20 14.17 18.92 -9.10
N CYS A 21 15.48 18.66 -9.23
CA CYS A 21 16.45 18.93 -8.16
C CYS A 21 17.65 19.80 -8.58
N GLY A 22 17.67 20.27 -9.83
CA GLY A 22 18.73 21.12 -10.40
C GLY A 22 20.07 20.43 -10.61
N SER A 23 20.18 19.12 -10.38
CA SER A 23 21.43 18.36 -10.45
C SER A 23 21.84 18.06 -11.91
N TRP A 24 23.16 18.06 -12.14
CA TRP A 24 23.77 17.56 -13.38
C TRP A 24 24.27 16.11 -13.24
N GLN A 25 24.02 15.47 -12.09
CA GLN A 25 24.42 14.07 -11.84
C GLN A 25 23.41 13.13 -12.50
N THR A 26 23.45 13.12 -13.81
CA THR A 26 22.57 12.30 -14.64
C THR A 26 23.39 11.33 -15.48
N ARG A 27 22.82 10.17 -15.74
CA ARG A 27 23.42 9.12 -16.58
C ARG A 27 22.34 8.33 -17.31
N ILE A 28 22.71 7.48 -18.23
CA ILE A 28 21.78 6.51 -18.82
C ILE A 28 21.31 5.56 -17.71
N PRO A 29 20.00 5.31 -17.59
CA PRO A 29 19.46 4.39 -16.58
C PRO A 29 19.95 2.96 -16.80
N GLN A 30 20.19 2.25 -15.71
CA GLN A 30 20.49 0.82 -15.68
C GLN A 30 19.27 0.06 -15.16
N GLU A 31 19.17 -1.23 -15.47
CA GLU A 31 18.00 -2.06 -15.14
C GLU A 31 17.71 -2.10 -13.63
N ASP A 32 18.77 -2.10 -12.81
CA ASP A 32 18.71 -2.15 -11.34
C ASP A 32 18.61 -0.78 -10.64
N ASP A 33 18.57 0.32 -11.41
CA ASP A 33 18.40 1.66 -10.83
C ASP A 33 17.06 1.80 -10.13
N LEU A 34 17.10 2.18 -8.85
CA LEU A 34 15.91 2.50 -8.09
C LEU A 34 15.34 3.84 -8.55
N CYS A 35 14.21 3.80 -9.24
CA CYS A 35 13.52 4.96 -9.78
C CYS A 35 12.33 5.35 -8.90
N LEU A 36 12.18 6.65 -8.64
CA LEU A 36 11.00 7.18 -7.98
C LEU A 36 9.79 6.96 -8.88
N LEU A 37 8.86 6.13 -8.45
CA LEU A 37 7.58 5.93 -9.09
C LEU A 37 6.66 7.11 -8.76
N THR A 38 6.33 7.30 -7.49
CA THR A 38 5.38 8.31 -7.05
C THR A 38 5.55 8.62 -5.56
N GLU A 39 4.91 9.72 -5.11
CA GLU A 39 4.74 10.05 -3.69
C GLU A 39 3.24 10.11 -3.39
N ARG A 40 2.75 9.35 -2.41
CA ARG A 40 1.33 9.23 -2.06
C ARG A 40 1.10 9.42 -0.56
N ASP A 41 -0.11 9.84 -0.19
CA ASP A 41 -0.53 9.87 1.20
C ASP A 41 -0.62 8.46 1.81
N TYR A 42 -0.98 8.38 3.09
CA TYR A 42 -1.00 7.10 3.80
C TYR A 42 -1.97 6.08 3.19
N VAL A 43 -3.21 6.51 2.87
CA VAL A 43 -4.26 5.61 2.36
C VAL A 43 -3.91 5.12 0.96
N GLN A 44 -3.59 6.04 0.04
CA GLN A 44 -3.18 5.73 -1.32
C GLN A 44 -1.91 4.87 -1.35
N SER A 45 -0.99 5.08 -0.40
CA SER A 45 0.22 4.28 -0.27
C SER A 45 -0.06 2.83 0.08
N THR A 46 -1.07 2.57 0.91
CA THR A 46 -1.46 1.19 1.25
C THR A 46 -2.04 0.49 0.04
N MET A 47 -2.96 1.13 -0.68
CA MET A 47 -3.57 0.58 -1.90
C MET A 47 -2.51 0.29 -2.98
N LEU A 48 -1.57 1.21 -3.19
CA LEU A 48 -0.49 1.03 -4.17
C LEU A 48 0.44 -0.12 -3.78
N ALA A 49 0.79 -0.23 -2.50
CA ALA A 49 1.61 -1.33 -2.01
C ALA A 49 0.95 -2.70 -2.25
N ASP A 50 -0.36 -2.81 -1.99
CA ASP A 50 -1.11 -4.04 -2.21
C ASP A 50 -1.12 -4.46 -3.68
N ILE A 51 -1.37 -3.52 -4.59
CA ILE A 51 -1.36 -3.78 -6.05
C ILE A 51 0.04 -4.19 -6.54
N LEU A 52 1.08 -3.50 -6.10
CA LEU A 52 2.45 -3.85 -6.48
C LEU A 52 2.84 -5.25 -5.98
N ASN A 53 2.44 -5.61 -4.75
CA ASN A 53 2.63 -6.96 -4.20
C ASN A 53 1.85 -8.02 -5.00
N GLN A 54 0.58 -7.78 -5.33
CA GLN A 54 -0.24 -8.70 -6.14
C GLN A 54 0.37 -8.95 -7.52
N LYS A 55 0.95 -7.91 -8.13
CA LYS A 55 1.65 -8.02 -9.44
C LYS A 55 3.07 -8.56 -9.32
N GLY A 56 3.57 -8.84 -8.11
CA GLY A 56 4.93 -9.33 -7.88
C GLY A 56 6.00 -8.31 -8.29
N ILE A 57 5.71 -7.01 -8.17
CA ILE A 57 6.66 -5.92 -8.49
C ILE A 57 7.38 -5.55 -7.20
N PRO A 58 8.70 -5.81 -7.06
CA PRO A 58 9.46 -5.42 -5.88
C PRO A 58 9.58 -3.90 -5.80
N PHE A 59 9.32 -3.34 -4.62
CA PHE A 59 9.39 -1.91 -4.38
C PHE A 59 10.03 -1.59 -3.03
N MET A 60 10.53 -0.37 -2.90
CA MET A 60 11.02 0.20 -1.65
C MET A 60 10.21 1.44 -1.32
N THR A 61 9.86 1.62 -0.04
CA THR A 61 9.17 2.83 0.41
C THR A 61 10.06 3.68 1.31
N GLN A 62 9.93 4.99 1.18
CA GLN A 62 10.57 5.95 2.06
C GLN A 62 9.53 6.95 2.57
N SER A 63 9.29 6.95 3.88
CA SER A 63 8.40 7.91 4.53
C SER A 63 9.15 9.21 4.83
N ARG A 64 8.53 10.34 4.52
CA ARG A 64 9.01 11.63 5.02
C ARG A 64 8.40 11.88 6.39
N ALA A 65 9.23 11.88 7.44
CA ALA A 65 8.78 12.24 8.77
C ALA A 65 8.33 13.72 8.80
N ILE A 66 7.08 13.95 9.18
CA ILE A 66 6.63 15.32 9.51
C ILE A 66 7.19 15.62 10.89
N LYS A 67 8.13 16.60 10.97
CA LYS A 67 8.69 17.04 12.24
C LYS A 67 7.56 17.63 13.10
N GLY A 68 7.27 17.03 14.23
CA GLY A 68 6.47 17.67 15.27
C GLY A 68 5.37 16.87 15.96
N CYS A 69 4.89 15.75 15.43
CA CYS A 69 3.77 15.03 16.05
C CYS A 69 4.03 13.55 16.39
N GLY A 70 5.24 13.05 16.20
CA GLY A 70 5.59 11.65 16.52
C GLY A 70 4.87 10.57 15.67
N LEU A 71 3.94 10.98 14.82
CA LEU A 71 3.20 10.08 13.93
C LEU A 71 3.84 10.10 12.54
N THR A 72 4.26 8.94 12.05
CA THR A 72 4.82 8.74 10.71
C THR A 72 3.72 8.68 9.62
N MET A 73 2.73 9.56 9.70
CA MET A 73 1.62 9.63 8.75
C MET A 73 1.90 10.55 7.55
N GLY A 74 3.16 10.85 7.28
CA GLY A 74 3.56 11.64 6.12
C GLY A 74 3.46 10.87 4.80
N PRO A 75 3.54 11.59 3.66
CA PRO A 75 3.53 10.95 2.35
C PRO A 75 4.68 9.95 2.22
N ARG A 76 4.42 8.86 1.52
CA ARG A 76 5.41 7.81 1.22
C ARG A 76 5.83 7.91 -0.23
N ALA A 77 7.13 7.91 -0.45
CA ALA A 77 7.73 7.79 -1.77
C ALA A 77 7.93 6.31 -2.09
N PHE A 78 7.53 5.88 -3.28
CA PHE A 78 7.71 4.53 -3.80
C PHE A 78 8.84 4.52 -4.81
N TYR A 79 9.74 3.55 -4.69
CA TYR A 79 10.85 3.32 -5.60
C TYR A 79 10.77 1.91 -6.13
N VAL A 80 10.94 1.77 -7.45
CA VAL A 80 10.99 0.49 -8.15
C VAL A 80 12.24 0.45 -9.04
N SER A 81 12.71 -0.73 -9.41
CA SER A 81 13.79 -0.87 -10.37
C SER A 81 13.38 -0.36 -11.75
N TYR A 82 14.34 0.15 -12.52
CA TYR A 82 14.06 0.75 -13.83
C TYR A 82 13.43 -0.23 -14.81
N ASP A 83 13.85 -1.49 -14.79
CA ASP A 83 13.29 -2.56 -15.63
C ASP A 83 11.80 -2.82 -15.37
N ARG A 84 11.32 -2.56 -14.13
CA ARG A 84 9.92 -2.75 -13.74
C ARG A 84 9.12 -1.43 -13.68
N LEU A 85 9.76 -0.29 -13.97
CA LEU A 85 9.14 1.02 -13.81
C LEU A 85 7.89 1.20 -14.67
N ALA A 86 7.93 0.77 -15.93
CA ALA A 86 6.79 0.90 -16.84
C ALA A 86 5.58 0.06 -16.39
N GLU A 87 5.84 -1.13 -15.85
CA GLU A 87 4.79 -2.01 -15.32
C GLU A 87 4.20 -1.45 -14.03
N ALA A 88 5.03 -0.87 -13.16
CA ALA A 88 4.61 -0.21 -11.94
C ALA A 88 3.78 1.05 -12.23
N GLN A 89 4.15 1.85 -13.24
CA GLN A 89 3.38 3.00 -13.69
C GLN A 89 1.99 2.57 -14.23
N ALA A 90 1.94 1.53 -15.06
CA ALA A 90 0.67 1.01 -15.55
C ALA A 90 -0.22 0.45 -14.41
N ALA A 91 0.38 -0.07 -13.33
CA ALA A 91 -0.34 -0.49 -12.15
C ALA A 91 -0.91 0.71 -11.35
N GLU A 92 -0.15 1.78 -11.22
CA GLU A 92 -0.56 3.03 -10.57
C GLU A 92 -1.67 3.73 -11.37
N ASP A 93 -1.51 3.87 -12.69
CA ASP A 93 -2.50 4.50 -13.57
C ASP A 93 -3.85 3.75 -13.56
N GLY A 94 -3.82 2.42 -13.38
CA GLY A 94 -5.02 1.61 -13.23
C GLY A 94 -5.70 1.74 -11.86
N LEU A 95 -5.00 2.28 -10.86
CA LEU A 95 -5.49 2.40 -9.49
C LEU A 95 -6.06 3.81 -9.19
N PHE A 96 -5.51 4.84 -9.82
CA PHE A 96 -5.89 6.23 -9.58
C PHE A 96 -6.32 6.92 -10.87
N THR A 97 -7.31 7.82 -10.77
CA THR A 97 -7.67 8.74 -11.85
C THR A 97 -6.59 9.81 -12.04
N GLU A 98 -6.66 10.58 -13.15
CA GLU A 98 -5.74 11.72 -13.39
C GLU A 98 -5.75 12.74 -12.23
N ASP A 99 -6.86 12.88 -11.52
CA ASP A 99 -7.02 13.75 -10.35
C ASP A 99 -6.46 13.10 -9.06
N GLY A 100 -5.91 11.90 -9.14
CA GLY A 100 -5.33 11.15 -8.01
C GLY A 100 -6.37 10.51 -7.09
N GLU A 101 -7.64 10.51 -7.48
CA GLU A 101 -8.68 9.76 -6.77
C GLU A 101 -8.59 8.27 -7.12
N PRO A 102 -8.84 7.36 -6.17
CA PRO A 102 -8.85 5.93 -6.46
C PRO A 102 -9.93 5.63 -7.50
N VAL A 103 -9.56 4.93 -8.57
CA VAL A 103 -10.54 4.42 -9.52
C VAL A 103 -11.46 3.47 -8.75
N PRO A 104 -12.79 3.67 -8.78
CA PRO A 104 -13.69 2.70 -8.17
C PRO A 104 -13.38 1.34 -8.80
N ALA A 105 -12.95 0.39 -7.97
CA ALA A 105 -12.65 -0.96 -8.41
C ALA A 105 -13.83 -1.44 -9.26
N ALA A 106 -13.56 -1.82 -10.51
CA ALA A 106 -14.55 -2.55 -11.29
C ALA A 106 -14.96 -3.71 -10.38
N GLU A 107 -16.24 -3.78 -10.04
CA GLU A 107 -16.80 -4.77 -9.13
C GLU A 107 -16.32 -6.17 -9.56
N GLU A 108 -15.18 -6.62 -9.00
CA GLU A 108 -14.95 -8.05 -8.94
C GLU A 108 -16.10 -8.59 -8.11
N PRO A 109 -16.78 -9.68 -8.55
CA PRO A 109 -17.84 -10.24 -7.76
C PRO A 109 -17.26 -10.58 -6.39
N ALA A 110 -17.66 -9.81 -5.39
CA ALA A 110 -17.24 -9.96 -4.02
C ALA A 110 -17.47 -11.42 -3.62
N ALA A 111 -16.38 -12.15 -3.43
CA ALA A 111 -16.44 -13.42 -2.74
C ALA A 111 -16.93 -13.10 -1.32
N ASP A 112 -18.24 -13.32 -1.10
CA ASP A 112 -18.95 -13.41 0.19
C ASP A 112 -18.25 -12.81 1.43
N ALA A 113 -17.90 -11.53 1.38
CA ALA A 113 -17.84 -10.74 2.60
C ALA A 113 -19.31 -10.43 2.95
N PRO A 114 -19.81 -10.80 4.13
CA PRO A 114 -21.16 -10.42 4.51
C PRO A 114 -21.22 -8.90 4.52
N GLU A 115 -21.84 -8.33 3.48
CA GLU A 115 -22.23 -6.93 3.50
C GLU A 115 -23.20 -6.76 4.67
N ASP A 116 -22.69 -6.15 5.75
CA ASP A 116 -23.53 -5.80 6.87
C ASP A 116 -24.27 -4.51 6.50
N PRO A 117 -25.55 -4.60 6.04
CA PRO A 117 -26.31 -3.45 5.55
C PRO A 117 -26.55 -2.38 6.63
N ASP A 118 -26.23 -2.71 7.89
CA ASP A 118 -26.41 -1.81 9.02
C ASP A 118 -25.28 -0.80 9.19
N LEU A 119 -24.19 -0.91 8.44
CA LEU A 119 -23.06 0.04 8.50
C LEU A 119 -23.29 1.31 7.65
N TYR A 120 -24.23 1.27 6.70
CA TYR A 120 -24.58 2.42 5.88
C TYR A 120 -25.74 3.21 6.52
N GLY A 121 -25.60 4.54 6.60
CA GLY A 121 -26.64 5.43 7.12
C GLY A 121 -26.70 5.51 8.65
N LEU A 122 -25.56 5.42 9.32
CA LEU A 122 -25.47 5.56 10.79
C LEU A 122 -26.01 6.91 11.30
N GLU A 123 -25.89 7.96 10.48
CA GLU A 123 -26.40 9.30 10.78
C GLU A 123 -27.93 9.38 10.93
N ASN A 124 -28.64 8.42 10.35
CA ASN A 124 -30.10 8.38 10.38
C ASN A 124 -30.65 7.42 11.45
N LYS A 125 -29.78 6.77 12.23
CA LYS A 125 -30.20 5.78 13.24
C LYS A 125 -30.42 6.42 14.61
N SER A 126 -31.38 5.89 15.33
CA SER A 126 -31.67 6.30 16.72
C SER A 126 -30.53 5.89 17.67
N TYR A 127 -30.45 6.54 18.82
CA TYR A 127 -29.45 6.21 19.84
C TYR A 127 -29.47 4.73 20.26
N GLU A 128 -30.64 4.12 20.40
CA GLU A 128 -30.78 2.71 20.79
C GLU A 128 -30.32 1.78 19.67
N GLU A 129 -30.57 2.12 18.40
CA GLU A 129 -30.06 1.36 17.25
C GLU A 129 -28.53 1.43 17.16
N LEU A 130 -27.94 2.62 17.33
CA LEU A 130 -26.48 2.81 17.36
C LEU A 130 -25.84 2.00 18.49
N LYS A 131 -26.47 1.94 19.66
CA LYS A 131 -26.00 1.15 20.79
C LYS A 131 -26.04 -0.35 20.51
N ALA A 132 -27.08 -0.82 19.83
CA ALA A 132 -27.20 -2.22 19.43
C ALA A 132 -26.14 -2.60 18.39
N ILE A 133 -25.92 -1.76 17.38
CA ILE A 133 -24.87 -1.95 16.36
C ILE A 133 -23.48 -1.97 17.03
N ARG A 134 -23.19 -1.00 17.89
CA ARG A 134 -21.92 -0.97 18.64
C ARG A 134 -21.69 -2.25 19.43
N LYS A 135 -22.71 -2.75 20.11
CA LYS A 135 -22.61 -4.00 20.88
C LYS A 135 -22.27 -5.17 19.96
N ARG A 136 -23.01 -5.33 18.84
CA ARG A 136 -22.76 -6.40 17.86
C ARG A 136 -21.35 -6.34 17.31
N LEU A 137 -20.88 -5.17 16.87
CA LEU A 137 -19.50 -5.01 16.36
C LEU A 137 -18.46 -5.33 17.43
N THR A 138 -18.72 -4.99 18.69
CA THR A 138 -17.82 -5.33 19.80
C THR A 138 -17.77 -6.85 20.03
N ASP A 139 -18.90 -7.53 19.93
CA ASP A 139 -18.96 -8.99 20.07
C ASP A 139 -18.26 -9.69 18.90
N THR A 140 -18.47 -9.22 17.65
CA THR A 140 -17.75 -9.71 16.47
C THR A 140 -16.24 -9.52 16.57
N LEU A 141 -15.78 -8.36 17.05
CA LEU A 141 -14.34 -8.11 17.27
C LEU A 141 -13.75 -9.06 18.30
N ARG A 142 -14.51 -9.43 19.34
CA ARG A 142 -14.05 -10.42 20.32
C ARG A 142 -13.91 -11.80 19.67
N GLU A 143 -14.89 -12.24 18.87
CA GLU A 143 -14.84 -13.52 18.16
C GLU A 143 -13.65 -13.59 17.17
N ILE A 144 -13.37 -12.49 16.47
CA ILE A 144 -12.21 -12.41 15.56
C ILE A 144 -10.91 -12.57 16.34
N ARG A 145 -10.76 -11.90 17.48
CA ARG A 145 -9.56 -12.03 18.33
C ARG A 145 -9.36 -13.45 18.86
N GLU A 146 -10.44 -14.08 19.32
CA GLU A 146 -10.38 -15.47 19.78
C GLU A 146 -9.93 -16.43 18.66
N ARG A 147 -10.36 -16.16 17.40
CA ARG A 147 -9.88 -16.92 16.23
C ARG A 147 -8.44 -16.62 15.88
N GLU A 148 -8.00 -15.38 15.97
CA GLU A 148 -6.60 -14.99 15.77
C GLU A 148 -5.68 -15.70 16.78
N ASP A 149 -6.07 -15.74 18.04
CA ASP A 149 -5.30 -16.41 19.09
C ASP A 149 -5.22 -17.92 18.81
N ALA A 150 -6.33 -18.56 18.45
CA ALA A 150 -6.34 -19.98 18.10
C ALA A 150 -5.47 -20.32 16.88
N ILE A 151 -5.45 -19.43 15.86
CA ILE A 151 -4.57 -19.59 14.70
C ILE A 151 -3.10 -19.44 15.10
N ARG A 152 -2.79 -18.50 15.99
CA ARG A 152 -1.42 -18.29 16.49
C ARG A 152 -0.93 -19.51 17.26
N ASP A 153 -1.75 -20.06 18.16
CA ASP A 153 -1.42 -21.28 18.91
C ASP A 153 -1.15 -22.47 17.95
N THR A 154 -1.92 -22.55 16.87
CA THR A 154 -1.72 -23.59 15.84
C THR A 154 -0.40 -23.40 15.07
N ILE A 155 -0.03 -22.17 14.78
CA ILE A 155 1.25 -21.86 14.13
C ILE A 155 2.41 -22.24 15.06
N ASP A 156 2.34 -21.87 16.31
CA ASP A 156 3.38 -22.19 17.31
C ASP A 156 3.54 -23.72 17.47
N GLU A 157 2.44 -24.47 17.41
CA GLU A 157 2.48 -25.94 17.42
C GLU A 157 3.13 -26.53 16.16
N ILE A 158 2.83 -25.95 14.99
CA ILE A 158 3.46 -26.36 13.72
C ILE A 158 4.96 -26.07 13.76
N ASP A 159 5.37 -24.90 14.20
CA ASP A 159 6.78 -24.53 14.30
C ASP A 159 7.55 -25.46 15.24
N TYR A 160 6.97 -25.82 16.38
CA TYR A 160 7.53 -26.82 17.30
C TYR A 160 7.70 -28.19 16.66
N LEU A 161 6.69 -28.65 15.91
CA LEU A 161 6.76 -29.94 15.20
C LEU A 161 7.80 -29.93 14.06
N MET A 162 7.99 -28.78 13.40
CA MET A 162 9.01 -28.64 12.37
C MET A 162 10.42 -28.71 12.98
N GLU A 163 10.67 -28.07 14.13
CA GLU A 163 11.94 -28.19 14.85
C GLU A 163 12.27 -29.62 15.24
N LEU A 164 11.26 -30.37 15.72
CA LEU A 164 11.44 -31.79 16.07
C LEU A 164 11.73 -32.69 14.86
N ALA A 165 11.30 -32.30 13.67
CA ALA A 165 11.51 -33.10 12.46
C ALA A 165 12.89 -32.86 11.80
N GLU A 166 13.61 -31.81 12.22
CA GLU A 166 14.95 -31.49 11.74
C GLU A 166 16.08 -32.13 12.59
N GLU A 167 15.76 -32.71 13.76
CA GLU A 167 16.69 -33.47 14.62
C GLU A 167 16.76 -34.97 14.22
#